data_fa26ab523df1a9aeef853a13d9532337
#
_entry.id   fa26ab523df1a9aeef853a13d9532337
#
_cell.length_a   1.000
_cell.length_b   1.000
_cell.length_c   1.000
_cell.angle_alpha   90.00
_cell.angle_beta   90.00
_cell.angle_gamma   90.00
#
_symmetry.space_group_name_H-M   'P 1'
#
loop_
_entity.id
_entity.type
_entity.pdbx_description
1 polymer ?
#
loop_
_entity_poly.entity_id
_entity_poly.type
_entity_poly.pdbx_seq_one_letter_code
_entity_poly.pdbx_strand_id
1 'polypeptide(L)'
;MTVPEKLIMAKKLVDLGVDILEAGFPIASEGDFEAVDAVSREFPWAQVAALARCCTLDVERAAKALSAAKRPRIHTFIATSDIHLKYKLKKSQQQVLDDAVAAVELARRHVDDVEFSAEDGARTDPDFLEKVSKAVVAAGARTVNIPDTVGYSTPKEYGALIGRISKALGDCAIVSVHCHDDLGLAVANSLAAVEAGARQIECTINGIGERAGNCSLEEIVMILKTRSDAYPYRTGIHTEHLYSASELLSSIITFGPQPNKAIVGRNAFAHEAGIHQDGYLKEKSTYEIIDPRTVGIPEGKLVLGKHSGRHALNQRAKDLGFELSKAELDDLYHRFTALCDRKKGLMDEEISGLIQEGRKALQVAAQ
;
A
#
# COMPACT_ATOMS: atom_id res chain seq x y z
N MET A 1 16.34 -1.65 6.36
CA MET A 1 16.95 -2.13 5.08
C MET A 1 18.38 -1.62 4.99
N THR A 2 19.29 -2.46 4.54
CA THR A 2 20.66 -2.08 4.13
C THR A 2 20.63 -1.31 2.81
N VAL A 3 21.76 -0.66 2.44
CA VAL A 3 21.84 0.06 1.15
C VAL A 3 21.56 -0.85 -0.05
N PRO A 4 22.12 -2.09 -0.15
CA PRO A 4 21.77 -3.00 -1.23
C PRO A 4 20.28 -3.37 -1.27
N GLU A 5 19.65 -3.61 -0.14
CA GLU A 5 18.21 -3.92 -0.06
C GLU A 5 17.35 -2.73 -0.50
N LYS A 6 17.74 -1.50 -0.12
CA LYS A 6 17.06 -0.27 -0.57
C LYS A 6 17.17 -0.09 -2.09
N LEU A 7 18.32 -0.40 -2.70
CA LEU A 7 18.49 -0.35 -4.16
C LEU A 7 17.62 -1.37 -4.90
N ILE A 8 17.56 -2.60 -4.38
CA ILE A 8 16.68 -3.65 -4.94
C ILE A 8 15.21 -3.22 -4.85
N MET A 9 14.80 -2.68 -3.71
CA MET A 9 13.43 -2.20 -3.51
C MET A 9 13.13 -0.96 -4.37
N ALA A 10 14.06 -0.01 -4.47
CA ALA A 10 13.95 1.18 -5.32
C ALA A 10 13.76 0.79 -6.80
N LYS A 11 14.57 -0.17 -7.29
CA LYS A 11 14.37 -0.72 -8.65
C LYS A 11 12.96 -1.27 -8.83
N LYS A 12 12.47 -2.03 -7.86
CA LYS A 12 11.11 -2.61 -7.93
C LYS A 12 10.03 -1.54 -7.95
N LEU A 13 10.19 -0.45 -7.19
CA LEU A 13 9.27 0.68 -7.19
C LEU A 13 9.31 1.47 -8.50
N VAL A 14 10.50 1.62 -9.11
CA VAL A 14 10.63 2.21 -10.46
C VAL A 14 9.94 1.35 -11.50
N ASP A 15 10.15 0.03 -11.48
CA ASP A 15 9.49 -0.92 -12.41
C ASP A 15 7.96 -0.92 -12.22
N LEU A 16 7.51 -0.73 -10.97
CA LEU A 16 6.08 -0.60 -10.62
C LEU A 16 5.47 0.70 -11.15
N GLY A 17 6.29 1.71 -11.49
CA GLY A 17 5.82 2.99 -12.00
C GLY A 17 5.44 4.00 -10.90
N VAL A 18 6.06 3.91 -9.72
CA VAL A 18 5.90 4.91 -8.66
C VAL A 18 6.42 6.27 -9.14
N ASP A 19 5.66 7.33 -8.91
CA ASP A 19 6.00 8.68 -9.41
C ASP A 19 7.18 9.28 -8.65
N ILE A 20 7.25 9.09 -7.32
CA ILE A 20 8.23 9.68 -6.43
C ILE A 20 8.73 8.62 -5.45
N LEU A 21 10.04 8.49 -5.33
CA LEU A 21 10.71 7.59 -4.39
C LEU A 21 11.23 8.39 -3.20
N GLU A 22 10.60 8.31 -2.04
CA GLU A 22 11.18 8.82 -0.82
C GLU A 22 12.21 7.82 -0.29
N ALA A 23 13.49 8.11 -0.53
CA ALA A 23 14.58 7.16 -0.33
C ALA A 23 15.08 7.06 1.11
N GLY A 24 14.81 8.07 1.94
CA GLY A 24 15.21 8.06 3.34
C GLY A 24 15.38 9.44 3.98
N PHE A 25 15.97 9.43 5.17
CA PHE A 25 16.21 10.60 6.00
C PHE A 25 17.72 10.80 6.23
N PRO A 26 18.43 11.53 5.35
CA PRO A 26 19.90 11.57 5.30
C PRO A 26 20.63 12.03 6.56
N ILE A 27 19.95 12.77 7.45
CA ILE A 27 20.52 13.23 8.71
C ILE A 27 20.44 12.16 9.81
N ALA A 28 19.57 11.15 9.65
CA ALA A 28 19.34 10.15 10.71
C ALA A 28 20.58 9.29 10.96
N SER A 29 21.31 8.92 9.90
CA SER A 29 22.55 8.15 9.99
C SER A 29 23.38 8.28 8.71
N GLU A 30 24.66 7.86 8.77
CA GLU A 30 25.50 7.79 7.55
C GLU A 30 24.93 6.78 6.55
N GLY A 31 24.43 5.64 7.01
CA GLY A 31 23.79 4.64 6.14
C GLY A 31 22.52 5.15 5.45
N ASP A 32 21.73 6.02 6.09
CA ASP A 32 20.59 6.66 5.41
C ASP A 32 21.04 7.68 4.37
N PHE A 33 22.11 8.42 4.65
CA PHE A 33 22.72 9.31 3.65
C PHE A 33 23.22 8.52 2.44
N GLU A 34 24.02 7.47 2.68
CA GLU A 34 24.55 6.60 1.62
C GLU A 34 23.44 5.96 0.78
N ALA A 35 22.33 5.56 1.42
CA ALA A 35 21.21 4.98 0.73
C ALA A 35 20.52 5.96 -0.22
N VAL A 36 20.28 7.20 0.21
CA VAL A 36 19.68 8.25 -0.64
C VAL A 36 20.63 8.60 -1.78
N ASP A 37 21.93 8.76 -1.53
CA ASP A 37 22.94 9.03 -2.56
C ASP A 37 23.00 7.87 -3.58
N ALA A 38 23.01 6.62 -3.11
CA ALA A 38 23.03 5.44 -3.97
C ALA A 38 21.78 5.32 -4.85
N VAL A 39 20.59 5.55 -4.32
CA VAL A 39 19.34 5.56 -5.09
C VAL A 39 19.36 6.70 -6.12
N SER A 40 19.86 7.89 -5.74
CA SER A 40 19.97 9.03 -6.64
C SER A 40 20.93 8.78 -7.81
N ARG A 41 22.01 8.04 -7.59
CA ARG A 41 22.99 7.65 -8.63
C ARG A 41 22.47 6.55 -9.54
N GLU A 42 21.86 5.53 -8.97
CA GLU A 42 21.38 4.36 -9.71
C GLU A 42 20.16 4.68 -10.57
N PHE A 43 19.25 5.54 -10.06
CA PHE A 43 18.02 5.93 -10.75
C PHE A 43 17.91 7.44 -10.98
N PRO A 44 18.88 8.08 -11.67
CA PRO A 44 18.92 9.54 -11.79
C PRO A 44 17.73 10.14 -12.55
N TRP A 45 17.02 9.35 -13.35
CA TRP A 45 15.80 9.76 -14.07
C TRP A 45 14.54 9.71 -13.22
N ALA A 46 14.53 8.91 -12.13
CA ALA A 46 13.42 8.88 -11.19
C ALA A 46 13.36 10.18 -10.38
N GLN A 47 12.17 10.53 -9.93
CA GLN A 47 12.05 11.60 -8.94
C GLN A 47 12.37 11.03 -7.58
N VAL A 48 13.48 11.48 -6.99
CA VAL A 48 13.95 11.00 -5.69
C VAL A 48 13.73 12.08 -4.65
N ALA A 49 13.04 11.73 -3.56
CA ALA A 49 12.80 12.60 -2.42
C ALA A 49 13.65 12.17 -1.22
N ALA A 50 14.07 13.17 -0.43
CA ALA A 50 14.75 12.96 0.84
C ALA A 50 14.11 13.83 1.92
N LEU A 51 13.86 13.21 3.09
CA LEU A 51 13.23 13.84 4.23
C LEU A 51 14.23 14.75 4.97
N ALA A 52 13.76 15.91 5.44
CA ALA A 52 14.52 16.88 6.19
C ALA A 52 13.63 17.62 7.20
N ARG A 53 14.03 17.72 8.45
CA ARG A 53 13.36 18.67 9.38
C ARG A 53 13.57 20.10 8.91
N CYS A 54 12.68 21.00 9.31
CA CYS A 54 12.82 22.45 9.06
C CYS A 54 14.01 23.04 9.84
N CYS A 55 15.23 22.62 9.49
CA CYS A 55 16.48 23.20 9.99
C CYS A 55 17.60 23.09 8.93
N THR A 56 18.54 24.00 8.99
CA THR A 56 19.60 24.15 7.98
C THR A 56 20.40 22.87 7.76
N LEU A 57 20.83 22.21 8.83
CA LEU A 57 21.66 21.00 8.73
C LEU A 57 20.96 19.86 8.00
N ASP A 58 19.68 19.65 8.25
CA ASP A 58 18.91 18.57 7.61
C ASP A 58 18.70 18.85 6.11
N VAL A 59 18.32 20.11 5.79
CA VAL A 59 18.09 20.52 4.39
C VAL A 59 19.37 20.43 3.57
N GLU A 60 20.51 20.92 4.09
CA GLU A 60 21.80 20.82 3.40
C GLU A 60 22.26 19.36 3.24
N ARG A 61 22.03 18.52 4.26
CA ARG A 61 22.35 17.10 4.21
C ARG A 61 21.51 16.37 3.16
N ALA A 62 20.22 16.66 3.08
CA ALA A 62 19.31 16.12 2.06
C ALA A 62 19.74 16.58 0.65
N ALA A 63 20.01 17.87 0.47
CA ALA A 63 20.49 18.41 -0.81
C ALA A 63 21.77 17.70 -1.28
N LYS A 64 22.72 17.45 -0.37
CA LYS A 64 23.97 16.74 -0.69
C LYS A 64 23.70 15.29 -1.10
N ALA A 65 22.84 14.57 -0.41
CA ALA A 65 22.49 13.19 -0.73
C ALA A 65 21.75 13.06 -2.08
N LEU A 66 21.01 14.10 -2.48
CA LEU A 66 20.27 14.15 -3.74
C LEU A 66 21.08 14.68 -4.93
N SER A 67 22.35 15.03 -4.74
CA SER A 67 23.16 15.75 -5.75
C SER A 67 23.30 15.03 -7.10
N ALA A 68 23.14 13.71 -7.14
CA ALA A 68 23.21 12.90 -8.36
C ALA A 68 21.84 12.73 -9.07
N ALA A 69 20.73 13.04 -8.40
CA ALA A 69 19.40 12.94 -8.98
C ALA A 69 19.17 14.07 -10.00
N LYS A 70 18.57 13.74 -11.15
CA LYS A 70 18.16 14.75 -12.16
C LYS A 70 16.82 15.41 -11.79
N ARG A 71 16.03 14.75 -10.97
CA ARG A 71 14.74 15.23 -10.48
C ARG A 71 14.68 15.11 -8.95
N PRO A 72 15.53 15.90 -8.24
CA PRO A 72 15.55 15.84 -6.78
C PRO A 72 14.34 16.54 -6.17
N ARG A 73 13.85 16.01 -5.04
CA ARG A 73 12.87 16.65 -4.17
C ARG A 73 13.42 16.69 -2.75
N ILE A 74 13.39 17.85 -2.12
CA ILE A 74 13.56 17.96 -0.66
C ILE A 74 12.18 17.98 -0.03
N HIS A 75 11.92 17.01 0.84
CA HIS A 75 10.70 16.92 1.62
C HIS A 75 10.98 17.42 3.03
N THR A 76 10.58 18.64 3.33
CA THR A 76 10.82 19.25 4.65
C THR A 76 9.56 19.23 5.51
N PHE A 77 9.72 19.10 6.83
CA PHE A 77 8.59 19.00 7.75
C PHE A 77 8.84 19.66 9.09
N ILE A 78 7.77 20.13 9.70
CA ILE A 78 7.70 20.57 11.09
C ILE A 78 6.30 20.32 11.64
N ALA A 79 6.20 19.96 12.92
CA ALA A 79 4.89 19.75 13.54
C ALA A 79 4.15 21.07 13.78
N THR A 80 2.84 21.05 13.56
CA THR A 80 1.98 22.24 13.59
C THR A 80 0.87 22.17 14.63
N SER A 81 0.56 20.99 15.19
CA SER A 81 -0.48 20.85 16.21
C SER A 81 -0.08 21.40 17.57
N ASP A 82 -1.03 21.94 18.32
CA ASP A 82 -0.80 22.54 19.63
C ASP A 82 -0.11 21.59 20.61
N ILE A 83 -0.43 20.29 20.56
CA ILE A 83 0.22 19.29 21.41
C ILE A 83 1.72 19.18 21.10
N HIS A 84 2.11 19.22 19.82
CA HIS A 84 3.51 19.17 19.40
C HIS A 84 4.23 20.50 19.67
N LEU A 85 3.57 21.62 19.41
CA LEU A 85 4.12 22.93 19.73
C LEU A 85 4.47 23.02 21.21
N LYS A 86 3.57 22.60 22.08
CA LYS A 86 3.72 22.69 23.53
C LYS A 86 4.76 21.72 24.10
N TYR A 87 4.70 20.45 23.72
CA TYR A 87 5.47 19.40 24.40
C TYR A 87 6.74 18.97 23.65
N LYS A 88 6.71 18.93 22.31
CA LYS A 88 7.82 18.50 21.47
C LYS A 88 8.74 19.66 21.09
N LEU A 89 8.19 20.71 20.50
CA LEU A 89 8.97 21.81 19.93
C LEU A 89 9.24 22.93 20.95
N LYS A 90 8.32 23.16 21.88
CA LYS A 90 8.35 24.30 22.83
C LYS A 90 8.46 25.63 22.08
N LYS A 91 7.68 25.79 21.03
CA LYS A 91 7.65 26.94 20.13
C LYS A 91 6.23 27.49 20.02
N SER A 92 6.12 28.79 19.75
CA SER A 92 4.85 29.41 19.36
C SER A 92 4.50 29.07 17.90
N GLN A 93 3.23 29.24 17.54
CA GLN A 93 2.77 29.12 16.15
C GLN A 93 3.57 30.01 15.19
N GLN A 94 3.89 31.25 15.61
CA GLN A 94 4.68 32.18 14.78
C GLN A 94 6.11 31.66 14.53
N GLN A 95 6.78 31.15 15.57
CA GLN A 95 8.11 30.56 15.40
C GLN A 95 8.12 29.34 14.47
N VAL A 96 7.09 28.49 14.57
CA VAL A 96 6.94 27.33 13.66
C VAL A 96 6.68 27.78 12.22
N LEU A 97 5.86 28.81 12.03
CA LEU A 97 5.62 29.41 10.73
C LEU A 97 6.91 29.96 10.10
N ASP A 98 7.69 30.70 10.89
CA ASP A 98 8.95 31.30 10.44
C ASP A 98 9.99 30.21 10.09
N ASP A 99 10.10 29.16 10.91
CA ASP A 99 10.97 28.01 10.63
C ASP A 99 10.55 27.27 9.34
N ALA A 100 9.25 27.05 9.14
CA ALA A 100 8.72 26.39 7.94
C ALA A 100 9.06 27.17 6.67
N VAL A 101 8.80 28.48 6.67
CA VAL A 101 9.12 29.37 5.55
C VAL A 101 10.63 29.38 5.27
N ALA A 102 11.45 29.58 6.29
CA ALA A 102 12.91 29.61 6.14
C ALA A 102 13.48 28.29 5.58
N ALA A 103 12.94 27.14 6.02
CA ALA A 103 13.37 25.84 5.53
C ALA A 103 12.98 25.62 4.06
N VAL A 104 11.76 26.00 3.65
CA VAL A 104 11.34 25.92 2.25
C VAL A 104 12.19 26.86 1.38
N GLU A 105 12.42 28.09 1.78
CA GLU A 105 13.30 29.03 1.06
C GLU A 105 14.72 28.50 0.91
N LEU A 106 15.26 27.86 1.96
CA LEU A 106 16.58 27.23 1.90
C LEU A 106 16.58 26.03 0.95
N ALA A 107 15.60 25.15 1.05
CA ALA A 107 15.47 23.98 0.18
C ALA A 107 15.35 24.41 -1.31
N ARG A 108 14.63 25.48 -1.62
CA ARG A 108 14.50 26.07 -2.95
C ARG A 108 15.79 26.57 -3.55
N ARG A 109 16.80 26.85 -2.76
CA ARG A 109 18.14 27.22 -3.27
C ARG A 109 18.90 26.00 -3.84
N HIS A 110 18.51 24.80 -3.42
CA HIS A 110 19.16 23.55 -3.82
C HIS A 110 18.39 22.78 -4.89
N VAL A 111 17.05 22.80 -4.84
CA VAL A 111 16.20 22.02 -5.73
C VAL A 111 15.00 22.83 -6.23
N ASP A 112 14.47 22.46 -7.40
CA ASP A 112 13.27 23.08 -7.95
C ASP A 112 11.97 22.54 -7.39
N ASP A 113 11.99 21.38 -6.78
CA ASP A 113 10.82 20.72 -6.22
C ASP A 113 10.99 20.53 -4.71
N VAL A 114 10.15 21.26 -3.95
CA VAL A 114 10.11 21.20 -2.50
C VAL A 114 8.72 20.78 -2.07
N GLU A 115 8.65 19.75 -1.26
CA GLU A 115 7.48 19.31 -0.53
C GLU A 115 7.59 19.76 0.93
N PHE A 116 6.49 20.25 1.48
CA PHE A 116 6.38 20.60 2.88
C PHE A 116 5.28 19.79 3.56
N SER A 117 5.61 19.13 4.67
CA SER A 117 4.65 18.45 5.55
C SER A 117 4.38 19.22 6.82
N ALA A 118 3.10 19.51 7.07
CA ALA A 118 2.63 19.97 8.37
C ALA A 118 2.43 18.76 9.30
N GLU A 119 3.49 18.28 9.97
CA GLU A 119 3.41 17.09 10.84
C GLU A 119 2.27 17.26 11.86
N ASP A 120 1.46 16.20 12.02
CA ASP A 120 0.25 16.20 12.83
C ASP A 120 -0.83 17.19 12.34
N GLY A 121 -0.86 17.38 11.02
CA GLY A 121 -1.76 18.32 10.36
C GLY A 121 -3.23 18.03 10.61
N ALA A 122 -3.61 16.75 10.73
CA ALA A 122 -4.98 16.35 11.03
C ALA A 122 -5.49 16.84 12.39
N ARG A 123 -4.60 17.07 13.35
CA ARG A 123 -4.94 17.62 14.69
C ARG A 123 -4.52 19.09 14.87
N THR A 124 -4.03 19.72 13.81
CA THR A 124 -3.69 21.14 13.82
C THR A 124 -4.94 22.01 13.73
N ASP A 125 -4.93 23.17 14.43
CA ASP A 125 -5.99 24.16 14.24
C ASP A 125 -6.14 24.50 12.74
N PRO A 126 -7.34 24.37 12.15
CA PRO A 126 -7.52 24.53 10.71
C PRO A 126 -7.15 25.92 10.17
N ASP A 127 -7.28 26.98 10.95
CA ASP A 127 -6.91 28.35 10.53
C ASP A 127 -5.38 28.48 10.49
N PHE A 128 -4.70 27.93 11.49
CA PHE A 128 -3.25 27.90 11.52
C PHE A 128 -2.67 26.99 10.42
N LEU A 129 -3.26 25.81 10.18
CA LEU A 129 -2.85 24.92 9.09
C LEU A 129 -2.97 25.59 7.72
N GLU A 130 -4.07 26.30 7.46
CA GLU A 130 -4.26 27.05 6.23
C GLU A 130 -3.23 28.19 6.10
N LYS A 131 -2.96 28.92 7.20
CA LYS A 131 -1.94 29.98 7.25
C LYS A 131 -0.54 29.45 6.91
N VAL A 132 -0.12 28.34 7.52
CA VAL A 132 1.18 27.70 7.25
C VAL A 132 1.23 27.23 5.80
N SER A 133 0.20 26.53 5.31
CA SER A 133 0.14 26.01 3.94
C SER A 133 0.31 27.12 2.90
N LYS A 134 -0.38 28.26 3.08
CA LYS A 134 -0.24 29.42 2.17
C LYS A 134 1.16 30.03 2.24
N ALA A 135 1.74 30.15 3.44
CA ALA A 135 3.05 30.75 3.63
C ALA A 135 4.17 29.91 2.99
N VAL A 136 4.15 28.58 3.14
CA VAL A 136 5.15 27.70 2.53
C VAL A 136 5.01 27.64 1.00
N VAL A 137 3.81 27.73 0.46
CA VAL A 137 3.59 27.86 -0.99
C VAL A 137 4.16 29.19 -1.51
N ALA A 138 3.93 30.30 -0.79
CA ALA A 138 4.52 31.59 -1.14
C ALA A 138 6.07 31.57 -1.07
N ALA A 139 6.65 30.77 -0.16
CA ALA A 139 8.09 30.53 -0.05
C ALA A 139 8.65 29.61 -1.15
N GLY A 140 7.78 28.94 -1.93
CA GLY A 140 8.15 28.14 -3.10
C GLY A 140 7.93 26.63 -2.96
N ALA A 141 7.22 26.15 -1.95
CA ALA A 141 6.80 24.75 -1.90
C ALA A 141 5.83 24.46 -3.06
N ARG A 142 6.09 23.37 -3.81
CA ARG A 142 5.22 22.90 -4.89
C ARG A 142 4.17 21.92 -4.42
N THR A 143 4.44 21.25 -3.32
CA THR A 143 3.55 20.26 -2.72
C THR A 143 3.42 20.55 -1.24
N VAL A 144 2.19 20.53 -0.73
CA VAL A 144 1.87 20.65 0.68
C VAL A 144 1.20 19.36 1.13
N ASN A 145 1.87 18.63 2.00
CA ASN A 145 1.40 17.36 2.54
C ASN A 145 0.76 17.59 3.92
N ILE A 146 -0.41 17.00 4.11
CA ILE A 146 -1.18 17.09 5.36
C ILE A 146 -1.25 15.71 6.00
N PRO A 147 -0.37 15.37 6.94
CA PRO A 147 -0.37 14.06 7.56
C PRO A 147 -1.47 13.86 8.61
N ASP A 148 -2.13 12.71 8.57
CA ASP A 148 -2.81 12.10 9.72
C ASP A 148 -1.80 11.22 10.47
N THR A 149 -0.90 11.89 11.17
CA THR A 149 0.33 11.32 11.75
C THR A 149 0.08 10.21 12.78
N VAL A 150 -1.05 10.24 13.45
CA VAL A 150 -1.42 9.26 14.48
C VAL A 150 -2.64 8.40 14.09
N GLY A 151 -3.08 8.48 12.83
CA GLY A 151 -4.20 7.69 12.32
C GLY A 151 -5.50 7.92 13.08
N TYR A 152 -5.76 9.16 13.47
CA TYR A 152 -6.86 9.55 14.36
C TYR A 152 -8.14 9.94 13.61
N SER A 153 -8.00 10.44 12.38
CA SER A 153 -9.10 11.01 11.62
C SER A 153 -10.06 9.95 11.08
N THR A 154 -11.32 10.35 10.93
CA THR A 154 -12.28 9.60 10.11
C THR A 154 -12.30 10.14 8.68
N PRO A 155 -12.75 9.36 7.66
CA PRO A 155 -12.75 9.81 6.27
C PRO A 155 -13.51 11.11 6.04
N LYS A 156 -14.64 11.31 6.73
CA LYS A 156 -15.44 12.52 6.62
C LYS A 156 -14.70 13.75 7.15
N GLU A 157 -14.08 13.63 8.31
CA GLU A 157 -13.33 14.73 8.95
C GLU A 157 -12.10 15.09 8.13
N TYR A 158 -11.34 14.06 7.73
CA TYR A 158 -10.13 14.25 6.96
C TYR A 158 -10.42 14.84 5.57
N GLY A 159 -11.43 14.30 4.87
CA GLY A 159 -11.87 14.86 3.58
C GLY A 159 -12.31 16.32 3.69
N ALA A 160 -13.03 16.69 4.77
CA ALA A 160 -13.42 18.09 4.99
C ALA A 160 -12.20 19.00 5.20
N LEU A 161 -11.19 18.56 5.98
CA LEU A 161 -9.95 19.30 6.20
C LEU A 161 -9.18 19.48 4.89
N ILE A 162 -8.98 18.40 4.14
CA ILE A 162 -8.28 18.43 2.85
C ILE A 162 -9.01 19.32 1.83
N GLY A 163 -10.33 19.25 1.78
CA GLY A 163 -11.14 20.12 0.91
C GLY A 163 -10.97 21.61 1.23
N ARG A 164 -10.85 21.95 2.53
CA ARG A 164 -10.53 23.31 2.95
C ARG A 164 -9.15 23.76 2.45
N ILE A 165 -8.12 22.94 2.66
CA ILE A 165 -6.74 23.27 2.25
C ILE A 165 -6.65 23.32 0.70
N SER A 166 -7.24 22.36 0.00
CA SER A 166 -7.27 22.35 -1.47
C SER A 166 -7.93 23.61 -2.05
N LYS A 167 -9.03 24.03 -1.44
CA LYS A 167 -9.70 25.29 -1.85
C LYS A 167 -8.84 26.51 -1.54
N ALA A 168 -8.15 26.53 -0.41
CA ALA A 168 -7.32 27.64 0.02
C ALA A 168 -6.06 27.84 -0.84
N LEU A 169 -5.49 26.73 -1.37
CA LEU A 169 -4.29 26.72 -2.21
C LEU A 169 -4.63 26.82 -3.72
N GLY A 170 -5.82 26.39 -4.14
CA GLY A 170 -6.20 26.35 -5.56
C GLY A 170 -5.16 25.60 -6.40
N ASP A 171 -4.79 26.16 -7.54
CA ASP A 171 -3.79 25.59 -8.46
C ASP A 171 -2.35 25.99 -8.14
N CYS A 172 -2.11 26.68 -7.00
CA CYS A 172 -0.77 27.17 -6.64
C CYS A 172 0.15 26.06 -6.15
N ALA A 173 -0.39 24.96 -5.64
CA ALA A 173 0.37 23.81 -5.15
C ALA A 173 -0.44 22.51 -5.22
N ILE A 174 0.26 21.39 -5.24
CA ILE A 174 -0.33 20.05 -5.11
C ILE A 174 -0.61 19.81 -3.61
N VAL A 175 -1.84 19.38 -3.30
CA VAL A 175 -2.14 18.86 -1.96
C VAL A 175 -1.82 17.37 -1.92
N SER A 176 -0.93 17.01 -1.01
CA SER A 176 -0.53 15.64 -0.70
C SER A 176 -1.12 15.19 0.63
N VAL A 177 -1.27 13.89 0.78
CA VAL A 177 -1.76 13.28 2.02
C VAL A 177 -0.92 12.09 2.43
N HIS A 178 -0.79 11.91 3.74
CA HIS A 178 -0.07 10.83 4.39
C HIS A 178 -0.90 10.32 5.56
N CYS A 179 -1.40 9.10 5.49
CA CYS A 179 -2.31 8.57 6.50
C CYS A 179 -1.71 7.35 7.18
N HIS A 180 -1.63 7.38 8.53
CA HIS A 180 -1.34 6.20 9.34
C HIS A 180 -2.61 5.38 9.62
N ASP A 181 -2.43 4.10 9.94
CA ASP A 181 -3.49 3.08 9.96
C ASP A 181 -3.91 2.64 11.36
N ASP A 182 -3.69 3.48 12.37
CA ASP A 182 -3.96 3.13 13.78
C ASP A 182 -5.42 2.75 14.06
N LEU A 183 -6.36 3.32 13.32
CA LEU A 183 -7.77 2.95 13.36
C LEU A 183 -8.21 2.06 12.18
N GLY A 184 -7.29 1.61 11.32
CA GLY A 184 -7.62 0.83 10.12
C GLY A 184 -8.28 1.68 9.03
N LEU A 185 -8.03 2.98 8.98
CA LEU A 185 -8.71 3.93 8.08
C LEU A 185 -7.76 4.63 7.09
N ALA A 186 -6.48 4.29 7.07
CA ALA A 186 -5.50 5.02 6.25
C ALA A 186 -5.88 5.08 4.77
N VAL A 187 -6.29 3.97 4.18
CA VAL A 187 -6.73 3.90 2.78
C VAL A 187 -8.03 4.67 2.56
N ALA A 188 -8.98 4.54 3.48
CA ALA A 188 -10.27 5.25 3.39
C ALA A 188 -10.10 6.77 3.53
N ASN A 189 -9.22 7.22 4.44
CA ASN A 189 -8.88 8.63 4.62
C ASN A 189 -8.18 9.18 3.35
N SER A 190 -7.22 8.44 2.79
CA SER A 190 -6.53 8.83 1.56
C SER A 190 -7.50 8.94 0.37
N LEU A 191 -8.45 8.02 0.26
CA LEU A 191 -9.48 8.07 -0.78
C LEU A 191 -10.39 9.30 -0.62
N ALA A 192 -10.88 9.57 0.60
CA ALA A 192 -11.69 10.75 0.89
C ALA A 192 -10.92 12.06 0.62
N ALA A 193 -9.61 12.05 0.85
CA ALA A 193 -8.75 13.19 0.53
C ALA A 193 -8.64 13.43 -0.98
N VAL A 194 -8.53 12.37 -1.80
CA VAL A 194 -8.51 12.47 -3.27
C VAL A 194 -9.83 13.06 -3.78
N GLU A 195 -10.96 12.62 -3.25
CA GLU A 195 -12.29 13.19 -3.57
C GLU A 195 -12.36 14.68 -3.20
N ALA A 196 -11.70 15.07 -2.11
CA ALA A 196 -11.66 16.44 -1.61
C ALA A 196 -10.62 17.34 -2.29
N GLY A 197 -9.81 16.82 -3.22
CA GLY A 197 -8.89 17.63 -4.02
C GLY A 197 -7.40 17.28 -3.90
N ALA A 198 -7.01 16.33 -3.05
CA ALA A 198 -5.63 15.83 -3.03
C ALA A 198 -5.25 15.19 -4.37
N ARG A 199 -3.98 15.33 -4.76
CA ARG A 199 -3.46 14.79 -6.02
C ARG A 199 -2.15 14.01 -5.84
N GLN A 200 -1.63 13.94 -4.63
CA GLN A 200 -0.54 13.06 -4.24
C GLN A 200 -0.95 12.26 -2.99
N ILE A 201 -0.59 10.98 -2.96
CA ILE A 201 -0.79 10.10 -1.80
C ILE A 201 0.57 9.51 -1.45
N GLU A 202 1.02 9.73 -0.24
CA GLU A 202 2.13 8.98 0.34
C GLU A 202 1.61 7.65 0.85
N CYS A 203 2.21 6.57 0.40
CA CYS A 203 1.79 5.21 0.71
C CYS A 203 2.99 4.26 0.69
N THR A 204 2.80 3.07 1.21
CA THR A 204 3.87 2.07 1.27
C THR A 204 3.39 0.71 0.77
N ILE A 205 4.31 -0.09 0.24
CA ILE A 205 4.01 -1.49 -0.08
C ILE A 205 3.60 -2.22 1.20
N ASN A 206 2.51 -2.98 1.13
CA ASN A 206 1.89 -3.70 2.25
C ASN A 206 1.39 -2.81 3.40
N GLY A 207 1.39 -1.49 3.23
CA GLY A 207 1.04 -0.55 4.28
C GLY A 207 2.05 -0.55 5.44
N ILE A 208 3.31 -0.96 5.22
CA ILE A 208 4.31 -0.95 6.30
C ILE A 208 4.55 0.47 6.82
N GLY A 209 4.94 0.58 8.07
CA GLY A 209 5.25 1.86 8.71
C GLY A 209 5.27 1.75 10.22
N GLU A 210 5.33 2.88 10.89
CA GLU A 210 5.28 2.93 12.35
C GLU A 210 3.93 2.44 12.89
N ARG A 211 3.94 1.81 14.03
CA ARG A 211 2.77 1.30 14.76
C ARG A 211 1.92 0.35 13.90
N ALA A 212 0.73 0.78 13.47
CA ALA A 212 -0.16 -0.01 12.61
C ALA A 212 0.17 0.11 11.11
N GLY A 213 1.08 1.01 10.73
CA GLY A 213 1.51 1.23 9.36
C GLY A 213 0.88 2.44 8.69
N ASN A 214 0.99 2.50 7.37
CA ASN A 214 0.58 3.58 6.50
C ASN A 214 -0.53 3.16 5.53
N CYS A 215 -1.01 4.10 4.74
CA CYS A 215 -1.82 3.81 3.57
C CYS A 215 -1.12 2.77 2.68
N SER A 216 -1.84 1.70 2.35
CA SER A 216 -1.33 0.61 1.52
C SER A 216 -1.40 0.99 0.05
N LEU A 217 -0.24 0.97 -0.65
CA LEU A 217 -0.13 1.33 -2.07
C LEU A 217 -1.02 0.44 -2.94
N GLU A 218 -0.95 -0.86 -2.77
CA GLU A 218 -1.71 -1.82 -3.55
C GLU A 218 -3.23 -1.64 -3.39
N GLU A 219 -3.69 -1.28 -2.20
CA GLU A 219 -5.12 -1.09 -1.93
C GLU A 219 -5.64 0.19 -2.58
N ILE A 220 -4.98 1.33 -2.35
CA ILE A 220 -5.44 2.60 -2.92
C ILE A 220 -5.40 2.60 -4.45
N VAL A 221 -4.35 2.01 -5.04
CA VAL A 221 -4.21 1.91 -6.50
C VAL A 221 -5.30 1.01 -7.08
N MET A 222 -5.58 -0.13 -6.46
CA MET A 222 -6.60 -1.06 -6.96
C MET A 222 -8.02 -0.55 -6.73
N ILE A 223 -8.28 0.26 -5.70
CA ILE A 223 -9.57 0.98 -5.57
C ILE A 223 -9.78 1.89 -6.78
N LEU A 224 -8.82 2.75 -7.10
CA LEU A 224 -8.92 3.70 -8.22
C LEU A 224 -9.07 2.97 -9.57
N LYS A 225 -8.39 1.84 -9.75
CA LYS A 225 -8.49 1.04 -10.98
C LYS A 225 -9.81 0.29 -11.08
N THR A 226 -10.23 -0.39 -10.03
CA THR A 226 -11.43 -1.25 -10.02
C THR A 226 -12.70 -0.42 -10.03
N ARG A 227 -12.70 0.72 -9.34
CA ARG A 227 -13.85 1.61 -9.22
C ARG A 227 -13.69 2.87 -10.06
N SER A 228 -13.10 2.76 -11.25
CA SER A 228 -12.98 3.86 -12.21
C SER A 228 -14.33 4.43 -12.66
N ASP A 229 -15.43 3.69 -12.42
CA ASP A 229 -16.82 4.15 -12.56
C ASP A 229 -17.17 5.27 -11.56
N ALA A 230 -16.66 5.19 -10.35
CA ALA A 230 -16.92 6.14 -9.25
C ALA A 230 -15.76 7.15 -9.07
N TYR A 231 -14.54 6.73 -9.37
CA TYR A 231 -13.32 7.53 -9.17
C TYR A 231 -12.63 7.81 -10.50
N PRO A 232 -12.85 8.99 -11.13
CA PRO A 232 -12.28 9.32 -12.44
C PRO A 232 -10.82 9.74 -12.36
N TYR A 233 -10.05 9.10 -11.46
CA TYR A 233 -8.63 9.36 -11.25
C TYR A 233 -7.79 8.22 -11.83
N ARG A 234 -6.56 8.54 -12.25
CA ARG A 234 -5.65 7.58 -12.86
C ARG A 234 -4.30 7.64 -12.17
N THR A 235 -3.61 6.51 -12.10
CA THR A 235 -2.23 6.38 -11.67
C THR A 235 -1.39 5.78 -12.79
N GLY A 236 -0.06 5.99 -12.76
CA GLY A 236 0.89 5.36 -13.66
C GLY A 236 1.34 3.97 -13.19
N ILE A 237 0.76 3.43 -12.13
CA ILE A 237 1.21 2.16 -11.53
C ILE A 237 0.91 0.96 -12.44
N HIS A 238 1.93 0.18 -12.72
CA HIS A 238 1.88 -1.11 -13.40
C HIS A 238 1.43 -2.19 -12.41
N THR A 239 0.11 -2.37 -12.29
CA THR A 239 -0.49 -3.16 -11.21
C THR A 239 -0.08 -4.63 -11.22
N GLU A 240 0.31 -5.19 -12.37
CA GLU A 240 0.84 -6.54 -12.53
C GLU A 240 2.14 -6.81 -11.75
N HIS A 241 2.77 -5.76 -11.23
CA HIS A 241 3.95 -5.85 -10.37
C HIS A 241 3.64 -5.78 -8.86
N LEU A 242 2.39 -5.55 -8.46
CA LEU A 242 2.01 -5.37 -7.05
C LEU A 242 2.34 -6.58 -6.20
N TYR A 243 1.91 -7.76 -6.62
CA TYR A 243 2.16 -9.00 -5.86
C TYR A 243 3.65 -9.27 -5.69
N SER A 244 4.42 -9.16 -6.78
CA SER A 244 5.87 -9.38 -6.72
C SER A 244 6.62 -8.31 -5.91
N ALA A 245 6.10 -7.07 -5.82
CA ALA A 245 6.65 -6.05 -4.93
C ALA A 245 6.38 -6.37 -3.46
N SER A 246 5.17 -6.87 -3.15
CA SER A 246 4.82 -7.34 -1.81
C SER A 246 5.68 -8.52 -1.36
N GLU A 247 5.91 -9.51 -2.24
CA GLU A 247 6.76 -10.65 -1.93
C GLU A 247 8.23 -10.25 -1.72
N LEU A 248 8.75 -9.38 -2.59
CA LEU A 248 10.11 -8.85 -2.44
C LEU A 248 10.29 -8.16 -1.09
N LEU A 249 9.38 -7.24 -0.74
CA LEU A 249 9.44 -6.57 0.56
C LEU A 249 9.40 -7.57 1.71
N SER A 250 8.50 -8.55 1.66
CA SER A 250 8.36 -9.59 2.68
C SER A 250 9.63 -10.46 2.83
N SER A 251 10.40 -10.62 1.76
CA SER A 251 11.69 -11.33 1.80
C SER A 251 12.82 -10.50 2.42
N ILE A 252 12.72 -9.19 2.38
CA ILE A 252 13.72 -8.25 2.93
C ILE A 252 13.46 -7.99 4.41
N ILE A 253 12.21 -7.75 4.78
CA ILE A 253 11.80 -7.56 6.16
C ILE A 253 11.37 -8.90 6.77
N THR A 254 11.48 -9.05 8.09
CA THR A 254 11.25 -10.35 8.76
C THR A 254 9.79 -10.78 8.87
N PHE A 255 8.85 -10.03 8.26
CA PHE A 255 7.41 -10.32 8.27
C PHE A 255 6.78 -9.96 6.93
N GLY A 256 5.69 -10.65 6.58
CA GLY A 256 4.89 -10.37 5.39
C GLY A 256 3.49 -9.89 5.75
N PRO A 257 2.65 -9.61 4.75
CA PRO A 257 1.27 -9.22 4.97
C PRO A 257 0.47 -10.36 5.61
N GLN A 258 -0.59 -10.01 6.32
CA GLN A 258 -1.53 -11.00 6.83
C GLN A 258 -2.10 -11.85 5.67
N PRO A 259 -2.41 -13.14 5.91
CA PRO A 259 -2.92 -14.01 4.84
C PRO A 259 -4.18 -13.48 4.13
N ASN A 260 -5.02 -12.74 4.85
CA ASN A 260 -6.25 -12.11 4.34
C ASN A 260 -6.07 -10.64 3.94
N LYS A 261 -4.83 -10.14 3.83
CA LYS A 261 -4.57 -8.78 3.34
C LYS A 261 -5.20 -8.60 1.97
N ALA A 262 -5.92 -7.52 1.76
CA ALA A 262 -6.50 -7.23 0.46
C ALA A 262 -5.42 -7.17 -0.63
N ILE A 263 -5.76 -7.54 -1.83
CA ILE A 263 -4.95 -7.49 -3.06
C ILE A 263 -3.77 -8.49 -3.07
N VAL A 264 -2.92 -8.51 -2.04
CA VAL A 264 -1.65 -9.27 -2.06
C VAL A 264 -1.58 -10.42 -1.05
N GLY A 265 -2.56 -10.54 -0.16
CA GLY A 265 -2.60 -11.65 0.79
C GLY A 265 -2.81 -12.99 0.09
N ARG A 266 -2.21 -14.06 0.60
CA ARG A 266 -2.29 -15.40 0.01
C ARG A 266 -3.73 -15.94 -0.13
N ASN A 267 -4.69 -15.40 0.65
CA ASN A 267 -6.10 -15.78 0.62
C ASN A 267 -6.97 -14.76 -0.13
N ALA A 268 -6.38 -13.66 -0.66
CA ALA A 268 -7.16 -12.59 -1.28
C ALA A 268 -8.03 -13.05 -2.47
N PHE A 269 -7.59 -14.11 -3.17
CA PHE A 269 -8.27 -14.69 -4.31
C PHE A 269 -8.59 -16.18 -4.09
N ALA A 270 -8.80 -16.59 -2.83
CA ALA A 270 -9.09 -17.96 -2.47
C ALA A 270 -10.59 -18.13 -2.12
N HIS A 271 -11.24 -19.11 -2.71
CA HIS A 271 -12.63 -19.48 -2.45
C HIS A 271 -12.69 -20.89 -1.85
N GLU A 272 -13.23 -21.03 -0.62
CA GLU A 272 -13.40 -22.33 0.05
C GLU A 272 -14.88 -22.77 0.11
N ALA A 273 -15.81 -21.83 0.34
CA ALA A 273 -17.21 -22.15 0.49
C ALA A 273 -17.84 -22.67 -0.81
N GLY A 274 -18.54 -23.83 -0.75
CA GLY A 274 -19.12 -24.48 -1.91
C GLY A 274 -20.08 -23.62 -2.74
N ILE A 275 -20.86 -22.74 -2.08
CA ILE A 275 -21.76 -21.80 -2.76
C ILE A 275 -20.95 -20.78 -3.57
N HIS A 276 -19.87 -20.26 -2.99
CA HIS A 276 -18.99 -19.32 -3.68
C HIS A 276 -18.25 -20.01 -4.84
N GLN A 277 -17.75 -21.21 -4.61
CA GLN A 277 -17.08 -22.01 -5.65
C GLN A 277 -18.01 -22.34 -6.82
N ASP A 278 -19.26 -22.70 -6.56
CA ASP A 278 -20.24 -22.98 -7.61
C ASP A 278 -20.57 -21.73 -8.44
N GLY A 279 -20.76 -20.58 -7.77
CA GLY A 279 -20.94 -19.30 -8.46
C GLY A 279 -19.74 -18.91 -9.31
N TYR A 280 -18.53 -18.95 -8.74
CA TYR A 280 -17.27 -18.64 -9.40
C TYR A 280 -17.01 -19.53 -10.63
N LEU A 281 -17.29 -20.83 -10.55
CA LEU A 281 -17.12 -21.77 -11.67
C LEU A 281 -18.12 -21.52 -12.81
N LYS A 282 -19.29 -20.97 -12.50
CA LYS A 282 -20.30 -20.61 -13.52
C LYS A 282 -19.97 -19.29 -14.19
N GLU A 283 -19.64 -18.30 -13.39
CA GLU A 283 -19.27 -16.96 -13.83
C GLU A 283 -18.38 -16.29 -12.76
N LYS A 284 -17.11 -16.05 -13.11
CA LYS A 284 -16.10 -15.53 -12.16
C LYS A 284 -16.53 -14.21 -11.50
N SER A 285 -17.15 -13.32 -12.24
CA SER A 285 -17.59 -12.01 -11.76
C SER A 285 -18.62 -12.06 -10.64
N THR A 286 -19.23 -13.23 -10.34
CA THR A 286 -20.14 -13.38 -9.19
C THR A 286 -19.46 -13.18 -7.85
N TYR A 287 -18.16 -13.49 -7.74
CA TYR A 287 -17.39 -13.42 -6.50
C TYR A 287 -15.99 -12.81 -6.67
N GLU A 288 -15.61 -12.40 -7.87
CA GLU A 288 -14.30 -11.84 -8.20
C GLU A 288 -14.48 -10.48 -8.87
N ILE A 289 -14.19 -9.40 -8.13
CA ILE A 289 -14.23 -8.01 -8.62
C ILE A 289 -12.90 -7.58 -9.25
N ILE A 290 -11.83 -8.35 -9.07
CA ILE A 290 -10.48 -8.10 -9.55
C ILE A 290 -9.93 -9.42 -10.12
N ASP A 291 -9.56 -9.42 -11.39
CA ASP A 291 -8.82 -10.57 -11.96
C ASP A 291 -7.43 -10.64 -11.31
N PRO A 292 -7.07 -11.74 -10.63
CA PRO A 292 -5.78 -11.89 -9.94
C PRO A 292 -4.57 -11.64 -10.85
N ARG A 293 -4.68 -11.92 -12.14
CA ARG A 293 -3.60 -11.66 -13.12
C ARG A 293 -3.28 -10.19 -13.25
N THR A 294 -4.25 -9.30 -13.02
CA THR A 294 -4.05 -7.85 -13.09
C THR A 294 -3.20 -7.30 -11.95
N VAL A 295 -2.96 -8.09 -10.92
CA VAL A 295 -2.08 -7.75 -9.79
C VAL A 295 -0.83 -8.64 -9.73
N GLY A 296 -0.61 -9.49 -10.75
CA GLY A 296 0.56 -10.35 -10.88
C GLY A 296 0.43 -11.73 -10.23
N ILE A 297 -0.79 -12.13 -9.85
CA ILE A 297 -1.08 -13.48 -9.37
C ILE A 297 -1.58 -14.30 -10.56
N PRO A 298 -0.96 -15.46 -10.89
CA PRO A 298 -1.27 -16.19 -12.13
C PRO A 298 -2.75 -16.63 -12.23
N GLU A 299 -3.31 -17.13 -11.14
CA GLU A 299 -4.71 -17.56 -11.05
C GLU A 299 -5.24 -17.52 -9.63
N GLY A 300 -6.57 -17.38 -9.48
CA GLY A 300 -7.26 -17.56 -8.20
C GLY A 300 -7.20 -19.04 -7.76
N LYS A 301 -7.05 -19.30 -6.48
CA LYS A 301 -6.95 -20.65 -5.93
C LYS A 301 -8.30 -21.10 -5.39
N LEU A 302 -8.84 -22.20 -5.94
CA LEU A 302 -9.90 -22.97 -5.29
C LEU A 302 -9.24 -23.77 -4.16
N VAL A 303 -9.44 -23.32 -2.93
CA VAL A 303 -8.97 -24.06 -1.75
C VAL A 303 -10.03 -25.08 -1.39
N LEU A 304 -9.67 -26.36 -1.43
CA LEU A 304 -10.55 -27.43 -1.01
C LEU A 304 -10.43 -27.65 0.49
N GLY A 305 -11.56 -27.47 1.19
CA GLY A 305 -11.68 -27.60 2.62
C GLY A 305 -13.07 -28.09 3.05
N LYS A 306 -13.32 -28.10 4.34
CA LYS A 306 -14.56 -28.62 4.95
C LYS A 306 -15.86 -28.07 4.33
N HIS A 307 -15.83 -26.84 3.82
CA HIS A 307 -16.99 -26.15 3.25
C HIS A 307 -17.08 -26.24 1.73
N SER A 308 -16.15 -26.95 1.07
CA SER A 308 -16.17 -27.14 -0.37
C SER A 308 -17.26 -28.13 -0.80
N GLY A 309 -17.94 -27.76 -1.88
CA GLY A 309 -19.03 -28.58 -2.43
C GLY A 309 -18.51 -29.67 -3.38
N ARG A 310 -19.39 -30.65 -3.75
CA ARG A 310 -19.10 -31.71 -4.72
C ARG A 310 -18.62 -31.17 -6.05
N HIS A 311 -19.16 -30.04 -6.52
CA HIS A 311 -18.78 -29.43 -7.80
C HIS A 311 -17.31 -29.03 -7.83
N ALA A 312 -16.83 -28.35 -6.80
CA ALA A 312 -15.42 -27.95 -6.71
C ALA A 312 -14.49 -29.18 -6.57
N LEU A 313 -14.90 -30.16 -5.78
CA LEU A 313 -14.14 -31.41 -5.65
C LEU A 313 -14.05 -32.18 -6.97
N ASN A 314 -15.15 -32.26 -7.75
CA ASN A 314 -15.18 -32.87 -9.07
C ASN A 314 -14.30 -32.11 -10.08
N GLN A 315 -14.34 -30.77 -10.05
CA GLN A 315 -13.46 -29.97 -10.90
C GLN A 315 -11.99 -30.21 -10.56
N ARG A 316 -11.62 -30.27 -9.28
CA ARG A 316 -10.23 -30.57 -8.89
C ARG A 316 -9.80 -31.99 -9.27
N ALA A 317 -10.69 -32.95 -9.15
CA ALA A 317 -10.42 -34.33 -9.66
C ALA A 317 -10.12 -34.33 -11.15
N LYS A 318 -10.89 -33.57 -11.95
CA LYS A 318 -10.64 -33.41 -13.39
C LYS A 318 -9.29 -32.76 -13.67
N ASP A 319 -8.94 -31.69 -12.93
CA ASP A 319 -7.66 -31.01 -13.07
C ASP A 319 -6.48 -31.96 -12.75
N LEU A 320 -6.70 -32.92 -11.85
CA LEU A 320 -5.75 -34.01 -11.53
C LEU A 320 -5.79 -35.20 -12.49
N GLY A 321 -6.60 -35.12 -13.54
CA GLY A 321 -6.70 -36.16 -14.58
C GLY A 321 -7.68 -37.32 -14.27
N PHE A 322 -8.56 -37.11 -13.26
CA PHE A 322 -9.56 -38.15 -12.90
C PHE A 322 -10.95 -37.77 -13.41
N GLU A 323 -11.55 -38.63 -14.24
CA GLU A 323 -12.98 -38.56 -14.50
C GLU A 323 -13.72 -39.49 -13.53
N LEU A 324 -14.71 -38.92 -12.81
CA LEU A 324 -15.47 -39.61 -11.77
C LEU A 324 -16.92 -39.80 -12.18
N SER A 325 -17.43 -41.02 -12.01
CA SER A 325 -18.87 -41.27 -12.02
C SER A 325 -19.55 -40.61 -10.80
N LYS A 326 -20.88 -40.50 -10.83
CA LYS A 326 -21.63 -39.94 -9.72
C LYS A 326 -21.39 -40.70 -8.41
N ALA A 327 -21.33 -42.02 -8.46
CA ALA A 327 -21.07 -42.88 -7.30
C ALA A 327 -19.65 -42.65 -6.72
N GLU A 328 -18.65 -42.59 -7.60
CA GLU A 328 -17.27 -42.30 -7.19
C GLU A 328 -17.15 -40.89 -6.56
N LEU A 329 -17.83 -39.89 -7.12
CA LEU A 329 -17.83 -38.54 -6.58
C LEU A 329 -18.53 -38.47 -5.20
N ASP A 330 -19.63 -39.19 -5.01
CA ASP A 330 -20.33 -39.24 -3.73
C ASP A 330 -19.47 -39.94 -2.65
N ASP A 331 -18.80 -41.04 -2.96
CA ASP A 331 -17.86 -41.72 -2.06
C ASP A 331 -16.66 -40.81 -1.74
N LEU A 332 -16.05 -40.21 -2.77
CA LEU A 332 -14.96 -39.24 -2.57
C LEU A 332 -15.38 -38.10 -1.67
N TYR A 333 -16.56 -37.53 -1.85
CA TYR A 333 -17.07 -36.44 -1.06
C TYR A 333 -17.22 -36.82 0.43
N HIS A 334 -17.73 -38.01 0.72
CA HIS A 334 -17.83 -38.50 2.10
C HIS A 334 -16.45 -38.67 2.77
N ARG A 335 -15.50 -39.28 2.06
CA ARG A 335 -14.12 -39.43 2.58
C ARG A 335 -13.41 -38.10 2.74
N PHE A 336 -13.58 -37.22 1.76
CA PHE A 336 -13.04 -35.86 1.77
C PHE A 336 -13.53 -35.07 2.98
N THR A 337 -14.85 -35.03 3.23
CA THR A 337 -15.42 -34.29 4.36
C THR A 337 -14.96 -34.86 5.70
N ALA A 338 -14.90 -36.18 5.83
CA ALA A 338 -14.41 -36.86 7.04
C ALA A 338 -12.94 -36.55 7.33
N LEU A 339 -12.12 -36.41 6.28
CA LEU A 339 -10.71 -36.03 6.42
C LEU A 339 -10.56 -34.53 6.76
N CYS A 340 -11.36 -33.66 6.13
CA CYS A 340 -11.39 -32.22 6.42
C CYS A 340 -11.87 -31.88 7.85
N ASP A 341 -12.63 -32.74 8.50
CA ASP A 341 -12.99 -32.58 9.92
C ASP A 341 -11.79 -32.77 10.85
N ARG A 342 -10.74 -33.46 10.40
CA ARG A 342 -9.53 -33.77 11.17
C ARG A 342 -8.33 -32.92 10.77
N LYS A 343 -8.31 -32.39 9.56
CA LYS A 343 -7.18 -31.64 9.00
C LYS A 343 -7.67 -30.46 8.17
N LYS A 344 -7.09 -29.28 8.37
CA LYS A 344 -7.38 -28.08 7.56
C LYS A 344 -6.63 -28.16 6.21
N GLY A 345 -7.40 -28.14 5.12
CA GLY A 345 -6.89 -28.16 3.75
C GLY A 345 -6.30 -29.52 3.34
N LEU A 346 -6.54 -29.93 2.12
CA LEU A 346 -5.98 -31.14 1.55
C LEU A 346 -5.06 -30.80 0.39
N MET A 347 -3.97 -31.57 0.28
CA MET A 347 -3.05 -31.51 -0.83
C MET A 347 -3.55 -32.36 -1.99
N ASP A 348 -3.08 -32.11 -3.20
CA ASP A 348 -3.48 -32.82 -4.41
C ASP A 348 -3.18 -34.32 -4.35
N GLU A 349 -2.08 -34.69 -3.72
CA GLU A 349 -1.68 -36.08 -3.50
C GLU A 349 -2.67 -36.80 -2.58
N GLU A 350 -3.21 -36.10 -1.57
CA GLU A 350 -4.22 -36.67 -0.66
C GLU A 350 -5.56 -36.89 -1.37
N ILE A 351 -5.96 -35.94 -2.21
CA ILE A 351 -7.18 -36.07 -3.04
C ILE A 351 -7.04 -37.22 -4.01
N SER A 352 -5.89 -37.31 -4.68
CA SER A 352 -5.58 -38.43 -5.59
C SER A 352 -5.58 -39.77 -4.86
N GLY A 353 -5.03 -39.82 -3.62
CA GLY A 353 -5.06 -41.00 -2.77
C GLY A 353 -6.48 -41.44 -2.43
N LEU A 354 -7.34 -40.51 -1.99
CA LEU A 354 -8.75 -40.76 -1.68
C LEU A 354 -9.53 -41.33 -2.89
N ILE A 355 -9.29 -40.81 -4.10
CA ILE A 355 -9.91 -41.29 -5.33
C ILE A 355 -9.51 -42.74 -5.60
N GLN A 356 -8.21 -43.04 -5.50
CA GLN A 356 -7.70 -44.41 -5.76
C GLN A 356 -8.20 -45.43 -4.75
N GLU A 357 -8.25 -45.03 -3.45
CA GLU A 357 -8.81 -45.87 -2.39
C GLU A 357 -10.29 -46.13 -2.58
N GLY A 358 -11.07 -45.08 -2.96
CA GLY A 358 -12.50 -45.21 -3.25
C GLY A 358 -12.79 -46.18 -4.42
N ARG A 359 -12.00 -46.06 -5.49
CA ARG A 359 -12.10 -46.97 -6.65
C ARG A 359 -11.84 -48.43 -6.27
N LYS A 360 -10.81 -48.68 -5.44
CA LYS A 360 -10.53 -50.06 -4.96
C LYS A 360 -11.69 -50.58 -4.12
N ALA A 361 -12.24 -49.79 -3.22
CA ALA A 361 -13.36 -50.17 -2.36
C ALA A 361 -14.64 -50.49 -3.19
N LEU A 362 -14.96 -49.68 -4.18
CA LEU A 362 -16.11 -49.91 -5.06
C LEU A 362 -15.94 -51.17 -5.93
N GLN A 363 -14.73 -51.49 -6.38
CA GLN A 363 -14.45 -52.71 -7.13
C GLN A 363 -14.61 -53.95 -6.26
N VAL A 364 -14.20 -53.93 -5.00
CA VAL A 364 -14.38 -55.04 -4.06
C VAL A 364 -15.86 -55.24 -3.70
N ALA A 365 -16.65 -54.16 -3.58
CA ALA A 365 -18.07 -54.25 -3.28
C ALA A 365 -18.94 -54.74 -4.46
N ALA A 366 -18.40 -54.72 -5.68
CA ALA A 366 -19.06 -55.16 -6.90
C ALA A 366 -18.77 -56.65 -7.25
N GLN A 367 -17.85 -57.28 -6.51
CA GLN A 367 -17.54 -58.71 -6.57
C GLN A 367 -18.31 -59.51 -5.49
#